data_2c86562a07cb19c470fa00174d3ad4cb
#
_entry.id   2c86562a07cb19c470fa00174d3ad4cb
#
_cell.length_a   1.000
_cell.length_b   1.000
_cell.length_c   1.000
_cell.angle_alpha   90.00
_cell.angle_beta   90.00
_cell.angle_gamma   90.00
#
_symmetry.space_group_name_H-M   'P 1'
#
loop_
_entity.id
_entity.type
_entity.pdbx_description
1 polymer ?
#
loop_
_entity_poly.entity_id
_entity_poly.type
_entity_poly.pdbx_seq_one_letter_code
_entity_poly.pdbx_strand_id
1 'polypeptide(L)'
;NGIKILDLIVEPTDDGPSGDHALWITPQIEYMEIIPSIVSTSYQGKGPEVSSGTEKKLLDKIKQLPQQGLPLENTSFDWLLQPSRSKAGIYATPDGKSILLSNGMVARMFRVLPNLSTLDILNRMTGESMLRAVSSEGSLTIDGKRWELGGLAGQPERGYFQMEWVDQMTTRPGSFLIEDFRIEELQEDIKWARSRWALNKNVPTGKRLTFVLKGEKETEG
;
A
#
# COMPACT_ATOMS: atom_id res chain seq x y z
N ASN A 1 -32.61 -17.55 24.05
CA ASN A 1 -31.46 -16.68 24.33
C ASN A 1 -30.33 -17.10 23.38
N GLY A 2 -30.26 -16.49 22.22
CA GLY A 2 -29.23 -16.80 21.22
C GLY A 2 -27.90 -16.13 21.55
N ILE A 3 -26.80 -16.73 21.05
CA ILE A 3 -25.45 -16.14 21.06
C ILE A 3 -25.53 -14.84 20.28
N LYS A 4 -25.10 -13.73 20.89
CA LYS A 4 -25.11 -12.41 20.25
C LYS A 4 -23.78 -12.05 19.58
N ILE A 5 -22.70 -12.59 20.10
CA ILE A 5 -21.34 -12.36 19.60
C ILE A 5 -20.59 -13.69 19.69
N LEU A 6 -19.84 -14.02 18.66
CA LEU A 6 -18.89 -15.11 18.64
C LEU A 6 -17.50 -14.49 18.40
N ASP A 7 -16.61 -14.64 19.36
CA ASP A 7 -15.22 -14.23 19.26
C ASP A 7 -14.37 -15.47 19.00
N LEU A 8 -13.55 -15.42 17.96
CA LEU A 8 -12.52 -16.42 17.68
C LEU A 8 -11.18 -15.85 18.14
N ILE A 9 -10.65 -16.43 19.21
CA ILE A 9 -9.44 -15.94 19.85
C ILE A 9 -8.33 -16.95 19.64
N VAL A 10 -7.16 -16.48 19.22
CA VAL A 10 -5.92 -17.24 19.20
C VAL A 10 -4.99 -16.60 20.22
N GLU A 11 -4.65 -17.35 21.23
CA GLU A 11 -3.72 -16.92 22.27
C GLU A 11 -2.34 -17.55 22.04
N PRO A 12 -1.26 -16.85 22.35
CA PRO A 12 0.08 -17.42 22.30
C PRO A 12 0.23 -18.51 23.38
N THR A 13 1.08 -19.47 23.09
CA THR A 13 1.48 -20.50 24.08
C THR A 13 2.46 -19.92 25.11
N ASP A 14 2.78 -20.69 26.16
CA ASP A 14 3.63 -20.23 27.26
C ASP A 14 5.06 -19.83 26.85
N ASP A 15 5.53 -20.24 25.68
CA ASP A 15 6.81 -19.87 25.08
C ASP A 15 6.77 -18.56 24.24
N GLY A 16 5.61 -17.89 24.18
CA GLY A 16 5.40 -16.62 23.51
C GLY A 16 4.87 -16.75 22.07
N PRO A 17 4.60 -15.62 21.40
CA PRO A 17 3.89 -15.60 20.12
C PRO A 17 4.73 -16.00 18.91
N SER A 18 6.00 -16.33 19.09
CA SER A 18 6.93 -16.63 18.00
C SER A 18 6.68 -18.04 17.45
N GLY A 19 6.17 -18.10 16.20
CA GLY A 19 5.84 -19.37 15.55
C GLY A 19 4.41 -19.85 15.77
N ASP A 20 3.61 -19.18 16.61
CA ASP A 20 2.21 -19.49 16.81
C ASP A 20 1.38 -19.00 15.63
N HIS A 21 1.07 -19.91 14.73
CA HIS A 21 0.23 -19.64 13.58
C HIS A 21 -1.05 -20.45 13.65
N ALA A 22 -2.19 -19.77 13.73
CA ALA A 22 -3.49 -20.40 13.54
C ALA A 22 -3.95 -20.24 12.09
N LEU A 23 -4.31 -21.33 11.46
CA LEU A 23 -4.89 -21.37 10.12
C LEU A 23 -6.33 -21.88 10.23
N TRP A 24 -7.28 -21.01 9.87
CA TRP A 24 -8.68 -21.38 9.74
C TRP A 24 -8.95 -21.80 8.28
N ILE A 25 -9.07 -23.10 8.05
CA ILE A 25 -9.36 -23.64 6.71
C ILE A 25 -10.86 -23.80 6.58
N THR A 26 -11.47 -23.06 5.66
CA THR A 26 -12.92 -23.08 5.37
C THR A 26 -13.78 -23.14 6.64
N PRO A 27 -13.68 -22.16 7.55
CA PRO A 27 -14.51 -22.16 8.74
C PRO A 27 -15.99 -22.10 8.34
N GLN A 28 -16.82 -22.94 8.95
CA GLN A 28 -18.26 -22.96 8.71
C GLN A 28 -18.99 -22.65 10.01
N ILE A 29 -20.00 -21.80 9.91
CA ILE A 29 -20.91 -21.49 11.01
C ILE A 29 -22.29 -22.03 10.63
N GLU A 30 -22.78 -23.01 11.36
CA GLU A 30 -24.14 -23.49 11.20
C GLU A 30 -25.09 -22.65 12.07
N TYR A 31 -26.18 -22.18 11.46
CA TYR A 31 -27.21 -21.40 12.12
C TYR A 31 -28.60 -21.93 11.78
N MET A 32 -29.53 -21.79 12.71
CA MET A 32 -30.86 -22.43 12.58
C MET A 32 -31.95 -21.51 12.04
N GLU A 33 -31.97 -20.23 12.38
CA GLU A 33 -33.12 -19.37 12.04
C GLU A 33 -32.70 -17.99 11.50
N ILE A 34 -31.59 -17.41 11.94
CA ILE A 34 -31.17 -16.06 11.57
C ILE A 34 -29.80 -16.13 10.94
N ILE A 35 -29.69 -15.64 9.71
CA ILE A 35 -28.39 -15.49 9.03
C ILE A 35 -27.53 -14.53 9.84
N PRO A 36 -26.37 -14.99 10.40
CA PRO A 36 -25.48 -14.08 11.11
C PRO A 36 -24.93 -13.04 10.14
N SER A 37 -24.99 -11.77 10.52
CA SER A 37 -24.31 -10.72 9.80
C SER A 37 -22.86 -10.66 10.23
N ILE A 38 -21.94 -10.51 9.25
CA ILE A 38 -20.55 -10.26 9.54
C ILE A 38 -20.46 -8.84 10.11
N VAL A 39 -20.13 -8.74 11.40
CA VAL A 39 -19.78 -7.46 12.02
C VAL A 39 -18.29 -7.26 11.79
N SER A 40 -17.95 -6.55 10.72
CA SER A 40 -16.55 -6.15 10.50
C SER A 40 -16.15 -5.17 11.61
N THR A 41 -15.03 -5.44 12.28
CA THR A 41 -14.37 -4.48 13.18
C THR A 41 -13.60 -3.42 12.41
N SER A 42 -13.75 -3.37 11.07
CA SER A 42 -13.15 -2.34 10.26
C SER A 42 -13.72 -0.97 10.68
N TYR A 43 -12.81 -0.01 10.81
CA TYR A 43 -13.18 1.36 11.13
C TYR A 43 -14.25 1.89 10.15
N GLN A 44 -15.43 2.23 10.66
CA GLN A 44 -16.56 2.71 9.86
C GLN A 44 -16.64 4.25 9.79
N GLY A 45 -15.68 4.96 10.35
CA GLY A 45 -15.63 6.41 10.28
C GLY A 45 -15.20 6.88 8.88
N LYS A 46 -15.90 7.91 8.37
CA LYS A 46 -15.48 8.59 7.15
C LYS A 46 -14.28 9.47 7.50
N GLY A 47 -13.13 9.20 6.89
CA GLY A 47 -11.95 10.03 7.02
C GLY A 47 -12.07 11.33 6.22
N PRO A 48 -11.08 12.23 6.31
CA PRO A 48 -11.03 13.45 5.52
C PRO A 48 -10.99 13.16 4.03
N GLU A 49 -11.51 14.06 3.21
CA GLU A 49 -11.55 13.89 1.76
C GLU A 49 -10.59 14.87 1.06
N VAL A 50 -9.95 14.38 0.00
CA VAL A 50 -9.16 15.22 -0.90
C VAL A 50 -10.11 16.19 -1.62
N SER A 51 -9.72 17.47 -1.74
CA SER A 51 -10.55 18.45 -2.45
C SER A 51 -10.70 18.08 -3.93
N SER A 52 -11.85 18.42 -4.53
CA SER A 52 -12.13 18.13 -5.94
C SER A 52 -11.08 18.74 -6.90
N GLY A 53 -10.50 19.87 -6.56
CA GLY A 53 -9.43 20.47 -7.33
C GLY A 53 -8.14 19.65 -7.29
N THR A 54 -7.76 19.15 -6.12
CA THR A 54 -6.61 18.26 -5.94
C THR A 54 -6.85 16.92 -6.63
N GLU A 55 -8.04 16.34 -6.48
CA GLU A 55 -8.43 15.10 -7.14
C GLU A 55 -8.26 15.20 -8.67
N LYS A 56 -8.84 16.23 -9.28
CA LYS A 56 -8.71 16.48 -10.71
C LYS A 56 -7.24 16.60 -11.13
N LYS A 57 -6.46 17.40 -10.40
CA LYS A 57 -5.02 17.58 -10.67
C LYS A 57 -4.27 16.24 -10.65
N LEU A 58 -4.50 15.41 -9.64
CA LEU A 58 -3.85 14.11 -9.49
C LEU A 58 -4.22 13.16 -10.64
N LEU A 59 -5.51 13.05 -10.98
CA LEU A 59 -5.99 12.22 -12.08
C LEU A 59 -5.41 12.68 -13.43
N ASP A 60 -5.35 13.98 -13.68
CA ASP A 60 -4.79 14.52 -14.91
C ASP A 60 -3.28 14.23 -15.01
N LYS A 61 -2.54 14.26 -13.91
CA LYS A 61 -1.13 13.85 -13.87
C LYS A 61 -0.95 12.36 -14.11
N ILE A 62 -1.79 11.50 -13.52
CA ILE A 62 -1.74 10.04 -13.71
C ILE A 62 -2.00 9.70 -15.18
N LYS A 63 -2.96 10.33 -15.84
CA LYS A 63 -3.26 10.12 -17.27
C LYS A 63 -2.10 10.43 -18.21
N GLN A 64 -1.14 11.25 -17.78
CA GLN A 64 0.05 11.58 -18.57
C GLN A 64 1.14 10.51 -18.47
N LEU A 65 1.02 9.57 -17.54
CA LEU A 65 1.97 8.48 -17.39
C LEU A 65 1.76 7.41 -18.47
N PRO A 66 2.84 6.73 -18.89
CA PRO A 66 2.70 5.54 -19.71
C PRO A 66 1.86 4.50 -18.97
N GLN A 67 0.96 3.83 -19.70
CA GLN A 67 0.10 2.82 -19.10
C GLN A 67 0.79 1.47 -19.02
N GLN A 68 0.52 0.73 -17.94
CA GLN A 68 0.95 -0.64 -17.75
C GLN A 68 -0.29 -1.52 -17.51
N GLY A 69 -0.47 -2.52 -18.37
CA GLY A 69 -1.53 -3.52 -18.20
C GLY A 69 -1.34 -4.37 -16.94
N LEU A 70 -2.45 -4.84 -16.40
CA LEU A 70 -2.49 -5.77 -15.26
C LEU A 70 -3.25 -7.04 -15.67
N PRO A 71 -2.90 -8.22 -15.11
CA PRO A 71 -1.79 -8.45 -14.18
C PRO A 71 -0.43 -8.29 -14.86
N LEU A 72 0.59 -8.00 -14.07
CA LEU A 72 1.96 -7.93 -14.57
C LEU A 72 2.47 -9.34 -14.91
N GLU A 73 3.07 -9.49 -16.08
CA GLU A 73 3.73 -10.74 -16.44
C GLU A 73 4.93 -11.01 -15.52
N ASN A 74 5.11 -12.28 -15.17
CA ASN A 74 6.27 -12.71 -14.43
C ASN A 74 7.54 -12.59 -15.27
N THR A 75 8.64 -12.26 -14.62
CA THR A 75 9.94 -12.18 -15.27
C THR A 75 10.70 -13.47 -15.03
N SER A 76 11.07 -14.17 -16.10
CA SER A 76 11.70 -15.49 -16.05
C SER A 76 13.21 -15.47 -16.30
N PHE A 77 13.93 -14.44 -15.90
CA PHE A 77 15.38 -14.42 -16.03
C PHE A 77 16.06 -14.60 -14.67
N ASP A 78 17.20 -15.29 -14.66
CA ASP A 78 18.06 -15.39 -13.47
C ASP A 78 18.89 -14.11 -13.33
N TRP A 79 18.48 -13.24 -12.43
CA TRP A 79 19.13 -11.95 -12.21
C TRP A 79 20.54 -12.06 -11.61
N LEU A 80 20.91 -13.21 -11.04
CA LEU A 80 22.27 -13.48 -10.55
C LEU A 80 23.24 -13.79 -11.69
N LEU A 81 22.74 -14.48 -12.73
CA LEU A 81 23.54 -14.89 -13.86
C LEU A 81 23.44 -13.93 -15.05
N GLN A 82 22.33 -13.23 -15.15
CA GLN A 82 22.05 -12.34 -16.27
C GLN A 82 21.68 -10.94 -15.75
N PRO A 83 22.36 -9.89 -16.18
CA PRO A 83 21.97 -8.54 -15.79
C PRO A 83 20.56 -8.22 -16.29
N SER A 84 19.72 -7.68 -15.42
CA SER A 84 18.38 -7.25 -15.81
C SER A 84 18.46 -6.19 -16.91
N ARG A 85 17.74 -6.42 -18.00
CA ARG A 85 17.55 -5.45 -19.08
C ARG A 85 16.43 -4.45 -18.77
N SER A 86 15.65 -4.72 -17.73
CA SER A 86 14.54 -3.85 -17.33
C SER A 86 15.06 -2.59 -16.66
N LYS A 87 14.47 -1.47 -17.05
CA LYS A 87 14.74 -0.16 -16.43
C LYS A 87 13.64 0.15 -15.44
N ALA A 88 13.98 0.90 -14.40
CA ALA A 88 12.97 1.44 -13.50
C ALA A 88 12.03 2.37 -14.26
N GLY A 89 10.73 2.18 -14.07
CA GLY A 89 9.68 2.95 -14.71
C GLY A 89 8.53 3.24 -13.75
N ILE A 90 7.78 4.28 -14.08
CA ILE A 90 6.58 4.69 -13.35
C ILE A 90 5.45 4.74 -14.37
N TYR A 91 4.36 4.07 -14.05
CA TYR A 91 3.26 3.82 -14.98
C TYR A 91 1.92 4.12 -14.31
N ALA A 92 0.93 4.48 -15.09
CA ALA A 92 -0.48 4.45 -14.67
C ALA A 92 -1.05 3.05 -14.82
N THR A 93 -1.90 2.66 -13.90
CA THR A 93 -2.76 1.48 -14.05
C THR A 93 -3.93 1.76 -15.02
N PRO A 94 -4.53 0.73 -15.65
CA PRO A 94 -5.61 0.94 -16.63
C PRO A 94 -6.84 1.67 -16.09
N ASP A 95 -7.10 1.58 -14.77
CA ASP A 95 -8.18 2.31 -14.09
C ASP A 95 -7.89 3.81 -13.94
N GLY A 96 -6.67 4.25 -14.21
CA GLY A 96 -6.23 5.64 -14.09
C GLY A 96 -6.24 6.21 -12.66
N LYS A 97 -6.36 5.35 -11.65
CA LYS A 97 -6.47 5.76 -10.23
C LYS A 97 -5.24 5.37 -9.41
N SER A 98 -4.34 4.59 -9.98
CA SER A 98 -3.17 4.05 -9.28
C SER A 98 -1.90 4.27 -10.08
N ILE A 99 -0.78 4.31 -9.36
CA ILE A 99 0.57 4.46 -9.92
C ILE A 99 1.36 3.18 -9.62
N LEU A 100 2.03 2.66 -10.62
CA LEU A 100 2.92 1.51 -10.52
C LEU A 100 4.38 1.96 -10.67
N LEU A 101 5.19 1.67 -9.67
CA LEU A 101 6.64 1.80 -9.72
C LEU A 101 7.26 0.41 -9.88
N SER A 102 8.01 0.19 -10.96
CA SER A 102 8.60 -1.13 -11.24
C SER A 102 10.02 -1.01 -11.78
N ASN A 103 10.90 -1.92 -11.37
CA ASN A 103 12.23 -2.10 -11.95
C ASN A 103 12.35 -3.38 -12.78
N GLY A 104 11.21 -4.04 -13.07
CA GLY A 104 11.17 -5.30 -13.80
C GLY A 104 11.29 -6.56 -12.92
N MET A 105 11.80 -6.45 -11.70
CA MET A 105 11.93 -7.56 -10.74
C MET A 105 10.93 -7.43 -9.59
N VAL A 106 10.73 -6.22 -9.13
CA VAL A 106 9.76 -5.86 -8.11
C VAL A 106 8.87 -4.74 -8.65
N ALA A 107 7.59 -4.79 -8.30
CA ALA A 107 6.67 -3.71 -8.59
C ALA A 107 5.92 -3.33 -7.31
N ARG A 108 5.73 -2.03 -7.10
CA ARG A 108 4.91 -1.50 -6.02
C ARG A 108 3.80 -0.66 -6.59
N MET A 109 2.58 -0.97 -6.21
CA MET A 109 1.37 -0.28 -6.67
C MET A 109 0.84 0.63 -5.56
N PHE A 110 0.62 1.88 -5.93
CA PHE A 110 0.08 2.90 -5.04
C PHE A 110 -1.30 3.35 -5.53
N ARG A 111 -2.30 3.24 -4.70
CA ARG A 111 -3.54 3.98 -4.88
C ARG A 111 -3.27 5.44 -4.54
N VAL A 112 -3.80 6.35 -5.36
CA VAL A 112 -3.65 7.79 -5.14
C VAL A 112 -4.91 8.38 -4.54
N LEU A 113 -6.08 7.87 -4.94
CA LEU A 113 -7.38 8.34 -4.46
C LEU A 113 -8.23 7.20 -3.89
N PRO A 114 -8.97 7.43 -2.79
CA PRO A 114 -9.23 8.72 -2.11
C PRO A 114 -8.06 9.21 -1.26
N ASN A 115 -7.04 8.42 -0.99
CA ASN A 115 -5.78 8.83 -0.36
C ASN A 115 -4.64 7.88 -0.74
N LEU A 116 -3.40 8.33 -0.55
CA LEU A 116 -2.21 7.53 -0.84
C LEU A 116 -2.18 6.25 -0.01
N SER A 117 -2.07 5.11 -0.66
CA SER A 117 -1.86 3.83 0.02
C SER A 117 -1.24 2.80 -0.91
N THR A 118 -0.28 2.02 -0.39
CA THR A 118 0.25 0.86 -1.10
C THR A 118 -0.81 -0.23 -1.18
N LEU A 119 -1.11 -0.67 -2.40
CA LEU A 119 -2.05 -1.76 -2.66
C LEU A 119 -1.36 -3.09 -2.89
N ASP A 120 -0.14 -3.06 -3.41
CA ASP A 120 0.62 -4.28 -3.69
C ASP A 120 2.13 -4.01 -3.70
N ILE A 121 2.88 -5.01 -3.29
CA ILE A 121 4.31 -5.15 -3.51
C ILE A 121 4.51 -6.53 -4.12
N LEU A 122 4.68 -6.56 -5.43
CA LEU A 122 4.74 -7.79 -6.22
C LEU A 122 6.19 -8.19 -6.48
N ASN A 123 6.54 -9.42 -6.12
CA ASN A 123 7.74 -10.07 -6.63
C ASN A 123 7.45 -10.61 -8.04
N ARG A 124 7.92 -9.93 -9.07
CA ARG A 124 7.66 -10.31 -10.47
C ARG A 124 8.38 -11.57 -10.92
N MET A 125 9.34 -12.05 -10.16
CA MET A 125 10.04 -13.29 -10.47
C MET A 125 9.27 -14.52 -10.02
N THR A 126 8.53 -14.43 -8.90
CA THR A 126 7.71 -15.52 -8.39
C THR A 126 6.20 -15.31 -8.64
N GLY A 127 5.78 -14.09 -8.94
CA GLY A 127 4.37 -13.73 -9.08
C GLY A 127 3.65 -13.53 -7.74
N GLU A 128 4.40 -13.50 -6.64
CA GLU A 128 3.82 -13.41 -5.30
C GLU A 128 3.63 -11.96 -4.84
N SER A 129 2.44 -11.65 -4.35
CA SER A 129 2.17 -10.43 -3.62
C SER A 129 2.66 -10.57 -2.17
N MET A 130 3.34 -9.54 -1.69
CA MET A 130 3.84 -9.46 -0.32
C MET A 130 2.86 -8.76 0.63
N LEU A 131 1.76 -8.22 0.10
CA LEU A 131 0.83 -7.40 0.87
C LEU A 131 -0.44 -8.19 1.21
N ARG A 132 -0.82 -8.20 2.49
CA ARG A 132 -2.05 -8.84 2.97
C ARG A 132 -3.11 -7.83 3.41
N ALA A 133 -2.68 -6.64 3.80
CA ALA A 133 -3.57 -5.60 4.29
C ALA A 133 -3.07 -4.21 3.91
N VAL A 134 -4.00 -3.35 3.57
CA VAL A 134 -3.73 -1.94 3.28
C VAL A 134 -3.63 -1.16 4.58
N SER A 135 -2.67 -0.23 4.66
CA SER A 135 -2.44 0.62 5.81
C SER A 135 -1.93 1.99 5.37
N SER A 136 -1.61 2.87 6.33
CA SER A 136 -0.85 4.10 6.05
C SER A 136 0.57 3.77 5.62
N GLU A 137 1.19 4.67 4.84
CA GLU A 137 2.57 4.54 4.38
C GLU A 137 3.60 4.72 5.52
N GLY A 138 3.17 5.32 6.60
CA GLY A 138 3.95 5.55 7.80
C GLY A 138 3.19 6.40 8.80
N SER A 139 3.86 6.79 9.88
CA SER A 139 3.29 7.71 10.87
C SER A 139 4.35 8.71 11.36
N LEU A 140 3.88 9.88 11.75
CA LEU A 140 4.67 10.94 12.36
C LEU A 140 4.10 11.27 13.74
N THR A 141 4.96 11.64 14.68
CA THR A 141 4.52 12.26 15.94
C THR A 141 5.00 13.70 15.95
N ILE A 142 4.04 14.63 16.00
CA ILE A 142 4.29 16.07 16.03
C ILE A 142 3.59 16.59 17.29
N ASP A 143 4.33 17.27 18.15
CA ASP A 143 3.84 17.82 19.43
C ASP A 143 3.06 16.81 20.30
N GLY A 144 3.55 15.56 20.32
CA GLY A 144 2.92 14.46 21.07
C GLY A 144 1.70 13.83 20.40
N LYS A 145 1.20 14.38 19.30
CA LYS A 145 0.08 13.84 18.51
C LYS A 145 0.60 12.99 17.37
N ARG A 146 0.07 11.78 17.26
CA ARG A 146 0.40 10.86 16.15
C ARG A 146 -0.48 11.13 14.94
N TRP A 147 0.15 11.22 13.78
CA TRP A 147 -0.47 11.40 12.48
C TRP A 147 -0.09 10.23 11.57
N GLU A 148 -1.05 9.77 10.79
CA GLU A 148 -0.83 8.75 9.77
C GLU A 148 -0.50 9.42 8.43
N LEU A 149 0.40 8.82 7.65
CA LEU A 149 0.77 9.29 6.31
C LEU A 149 -0.04 8.53 5.26
N GLY A 150 -1.05 9.15 4.69
CA GLY A 150 -1.94 8.47 3.77
C GLY A 150 -2.72 7.35 4.45
N GLY A 151 -3.10 6.35 3.68
CA GLY A 151 -3.78 5.16 4.16
C GLY A 151 -5.27 5.12 3.83
N LEU A 152 -5.75 3.90 3.62
CA LEU A 152 -7.16 3.59 3.42
C LEU A 152 -7.69 2.79 4.61
N ALA A 153 -9.00 2.91 4.84
CA ALA A 153 -9.75 2.19 5.85
C ALA A 153 -10.96 1.51 5.21
N GLY A 154 -11.50 0.50 5.88
CA GLY A 154 -12.68 -0.24 5.39
C GLY A 154 -12.35 -1.56 4.70
N GLN A 155 -11.11 -2.06 4.79
CA GLN A 155 -10.80 -3.41 4.35
C GLN A 155 -11.59 -4.42 5.19
N PRO A 156 -12.42 -5.28 4.57
CA PRO A 156 -13.30 -6.21 5.30
C PRO A 156 -12.53 -7.25 6.10
N GLU A 157 -11.43 -7.76 5.55
CA GLU A 157 -10.61 -8.81 6.14
C GLU A 157 -9.13 -8.42 6.04
N ARG A 158 -8.36 -8.63 7.10
CA ARG A 158 -6.95 -8.25 7.16
C ARG A 158 -5.97 -9.41 6.95
N GLY A 159 -6.44 -10.62 6.93
CA GLY A 159 -5.64 -11.83 6.66
C GLY A 159 -5.21 -11.96 5.20
N TYR A 160 -5.97 -11.37 4.30
CA TYR A 160 -5.71 -11.31 2.86
C TYR A 160 -6.30 -10.01 2.28
N PHE A 161 -5.92 -9.69 1.05
CA PHE A 161 -6.38 -8.48 0.37
C PHE A 161 -6.96 -8.82 -1.01
N GLN A 162 -8.10 -8.21 -1.33
CA GLN A 162 -8.72 -8.29 -2.64
C GLN A 162 -8.82 -6.90 -3.26
N MET A 163 -8.41 -6.78 -4.51
CA MET A 163 -8.34 -5.50 -5.21
C MET A 163 -9.73 -4.85 -5.39
N GLU A 164 -10.77 -5.68 -5.48
CA GLU A 164 -12.17 -5.26 -5.63
C GLU A 164 -12.68 -4.44 -4.44
N TRP A 165 -12.06 -4.57 -3.28
CA TRP A 165 -12.44 -3.81 -2.09
C TRP A 165 -12.00 -2.35 -2.14
N VAL A 166 -10.97 -2.04 -2.94
CA VAL A 166 -10.32 -0.71 -2.95
C VAL A 166 -11.28 0.42 -3.24
N ASP A 167 -12.21 0.23 -4.19
CA ASP A 167 -13.15 1.28 -4.58
C ASP A 167 -14.22 1.57 -3.51
N GLN A 168 -14.38 0.69 -2.51
CA GLN A 168 -15.26 0.88 -1.36
C GLN A 168 -14.53 1.41 -0.13
N MET A 169 -13.21 1.41 -0.16
CA MET A 169 -12.40 1.92 0.96
C MET A 169 -12.40 3.45 0.99
N THR A 170 -12.30 3.98 2.17
CA THR A 170 -12.26 5.43 2.42
C THR A 170 -10.91 5.86 2.97
N THR A 171 -10.67 7.16 2.99
CA THR A 171 -9.49 7.73 3.65
C THR A 171 -9.44 7.32 5.11
N ARG A 172 -8.25 6.95 5.58
CA ARG A 172 -8.03 6.62 6.99
C ARG A 172 -8.16 7.88 7.85
N PRO A 173 -8.92 7.84 8.96
CA PRO A 173 -9.05 9.00 9.85
C PRO A 173 -7.73 9.42 10.48
N GLY A 174 -7.56 10.72 10.69
CA GLY A 174 -6.36 11.29 11.27
C GLY A 174 -5.13 11.17 10.36
N SER A 175 -5.33 10.92 9.07
CA SER A 175 -4.24 10.83 8.12
C SER A 175 -4.02 12.13 7.36
N PHE A 176 -2.76 12.37 7.00
CA PHE A 176 -2.41 13.38 6.02
C PHE A 176 -2.92 12.95 4.65
N LEU A 177 -3.47 13.92 3.89
CA LEU A 177 -4.02 13.71 2.57
C LEU A 177 -2.98 13.89 1.48
N ILE A 178 -3.09 13.10 0.43
CA ILE A 178 -2.31 13.32 -0.79
C ILE A 178 -2.64 14.67 -1.43
N GLU A 179 -1.64 15.47 -1.71
CA GLU A 179 -1.76 16.77 -2.37
C GLU A 179 -1.13 16.75 -3.78
N ASP A 180 -0.02 16.07 -3.92
CA ASP A 180 0.70 15.99 -5.19
C ASP A 180 1.65 14.79 -5.23
N PHE A 181 2.20 14.51 -6.41
CA PHE A 181 3.35 13.66 -6.59
C PHE A 181 4.32 14.22 -7.62
N ARG A 182 5.60 13.83 -7.52
CA ARG A 182 6.65 14.23 -8.45
C ARG A 182 7.42 13.00 -8.91
N ILE A 183 7.89 13.06 -10.15
CA ILE A 183 8.69 12.01 -10.75
C ILE A 183 9.99 12.65 -11.22
N GLU A 184 11.09 12.10 -10.78
CA GLU A 184 12.43 12.58 -11.04
C GLU A 184 13.37 11.43 -11.39
N GLU A 185 14.47 11.72 -12.06
CA GLU A 185 15.56 10.77 -12.16
C GLU A 185 16.23 10.61 -10.79
N LEU A 186 16.65 9.38 -10.48
CA LEU A 186 17.35 9.13 -9.23
C LEU A 186 18.68 9.88 -9.21
N GLN A 187 18.91 10.63 -8.15
CA GLN A 187 20.16 11.35 -7.88
C GLN A 187 20.73 10.93 -6.53
N GLU A 188 22.03 11.03 -6.37
CA GLU A 188 22.67 10.84 -5.07
C GLU A 188 22.32 12.01 -4.14
N ASP A 189 21.57 11.73 -3.09
CA ASP A 189 21.23 12.74 -2.06
C ASP A 189 22.36 12.96 -1.06
N ILE A 190 23.20 11.94 -0.87
CA ILE A 190 24.27 11.95 0.11
C ILE A 190 25.61 11.79 -0.62
N LYS A 191 26.46 12.80 -0.53
CA LYS A 191 27.85 12.71 -0.96
C LYS A 191 28.64 11.95 0.09
N TRP A 192 29.11 10.76 -0.23
CA TRP A 192 29.92 9.94 0.65
C TRP A 192 31.24 9.53 -0.01
N ALA A 193 32.29 9.43 0.77
CA ALA A 193 33.58 8.93 0.30
C ALA A 193 33.49 7.40 0.19
N ARG A 194 33.69 6.88 -1.03
CA ARG A 194 33.69 5.43 -1.24
C ARG A 194 34.93 4.80 -0.58
N SER A 195 34.70 3.73 0.16
CA SER A 195 35.80 2.93 0.70
C SER A 195 36.48 2.15 -0.44
N ARG A 196 37.67 1.63 -0.15
CA ARG A 196 38.49 0.86 -1.08
C ARG A 196 37.78 -0.34 -1.74
N TRP A 197 36.69 -0.83 -1.16
CA TRP A 197 35.89 -1.93 -1.68
C TRP A 197 34.86 -1.51 -2.74
N ALA A 198 34.54 -0.25 -2.79
CA ALA A 198 33.57 0.26 -3.75
C ALA A 198 34.28 0.70 -5.06
N LEU A 199 34.67 -0.25 -5.87
CA LEU A 199 35.36 0.02 -7.16
C LEU A 199 34.44 0.66 -8.18
N ASN A 200 33.14 0.45 -8.11
CA ASN A 200 32.18 0.97 -9.06
C ASN A 200 31.84 2.44 -8.77
N LYS A 201 32.14 3.29 -9.74
CA LYS A 201 31.85 4.75 -9.69
C LYS A 201 30.47 5.09 -10.28
N ASN A 202 29.73 4.11 -10.76
CA ASN A 202 28.45 4.37 -11.41
C ASN A 202 27.41 4.77 -10.38
N VAL A 203 26.77 5.91 -10.60
CA VAL A 203 25.56 6.29 -9.89
C VAL A 203 24.45 5.35 -10.34
N PRO A 204 23.70 4.72 -9.43
CA PRO A 204 22.59 3.87 -9.83
C PRO A 204 21.56 4.70 -10.62
N THR A 205 21.19 4.20 -11.79
CA THR A 205 20.10 4.80 -12.59
C THR A 205 18.76 4.32 -12.04
N GLY A 206 17.76 5.19 -12.02
CA GLY A 206 16.44 4.84 -11.51
C GLY A 206 15.47 6.00 -11.56
N LYS A 207 14.29 5.77 -11.02
CA LYS A 207 13.25 6.79 -10.88
C LYS A 207 12.97 7.04 -9.40
N ARG A 208 12.75 8.31 -9.07
CA ARG A 208 12.25 8.73 -7.77
C ARG A 208 10.80 9.14 -7.92
N LEU A 209 9.93 8.55 -7.12
CA LEU A 209 8.53 8.95 -6.98
C LEU A 209 8.36 9.55 -5.58
N THR A 210 8.09 10.84 -5.54
CA THR A 210 7.88 11.59 -4.30
C THR A 210 6.42 11.96 -4.17
N PHE A 211 5.78 11.56 -3.08
CA PHE A 211 4.42 11.98 -2.73
C PHE A 211 4.47 13.16 -1.77
N VAL A 212 3.61 14.13 -2.01
CA VAL A 212 3.42 15.29 -1.13
C VAL A 212 2.11 15.10 -0.39
N LEU A 213 2.20 15.08 0.93
CA LEU A 213 1.04 14.91 1.81
C LEU A 213 0.83 16.19 2.61
N LYS A 214 -0.43 16.52 2.88
CA LYS A 214 -0.84 17.70 3.63
C LYS A 214 -1.68 17.29 4.82
N GLY A 215 -1.33 17.78 6.00
CA GLY A 215 -2.14 17.68 7.21
C GLY A 215 -3.31 18.66 7.16
N GLU A 216 -4.38 18.35 7.87
CA GLU A 216 -5.42 19.30 8.16
C GLU A 216 -4.84 20.43 9.02
N LYS A 217 -5.16 21.69 8.68
CA LYS A 217 -4.88 22.79 9.58
C LYS A 217 -5.73 22.57 10.83
N GLU A 218 -5.11 22.45 11.99
CA GLU A 218 -5.84 22.61 13.23
C GLU A 218 -6.46 24.02 13.19
N THR A 219 -7.76 24.10 13.16
CA THR A 219 -8.45 25.33 13.46
C THR A 219 -8.16 25.60 14.94
N GLU A 220 -7.29 26.58 15.18
CA GLU A 220 -7.16 27.17 16.52
C GLU A 220 -8.57 27.56 16.98
N GLY A 221 -9.08 26.82 17.96
CA GLY A 221 -10.33 27.12 18.65
C GLY A 221 -10.09 28.07 19.83
#